data_808d29e8ea55e6b66552a6fefa000874
#
_entry.id   808d29e8ea55e6b66552a6fefa000874
#
_cell.length_a   1.000
_cell.length_b   1.000
_cell.length_c   1.000
_cell.angle_alpha   90.00
_cell.angle_beta   90.00
_cell.angle_gamma   90.00
#
_symmetry.space_group_name_H-M   'P 1'
#
loop_
_entity.id
_entity.type
_entity.pdbx_description
1 polymer ?
#
loop_
_entity_poly.entity_id
_entity_poly.type
_entity_poly.pdbx_seq_one_letter_code
_entity_poly.pdbx_strand_id
1 'polypeptide(L)'
;AFRVQRKGKGKGKGAAKGTLGAANQGGDSSDGVPEASAGPDWGGLGDGLGGARKALARDLAEIRSGRAAPGLLDHLQVLAYGERTPLKGVASVAVRGPRTLGVMVYDPANVKPVMKAIASSGLALNPQEDGEEIVVPVPEPTQEARAAMIKVAAQAAEKARVRVRAERQKVMAAVKALTSKDERKLQEKRAEKEVEGALKEIGTLIQEKEKELKEM
;
A
#
# COMPACT_ATOMS: atom_id res chain seq x y z
N ALA A 1 -7.31 -16.62 48.10
CA ALA A 1 -7.75 -15.83 49.26
C ALA A 1 -7.82 -14.35 48.87
N PHE A 2 -9.02 -13.79 49.11
CA PHE A 2 -9.30 -12.38 49.41
C PHE A 2 -9.14 -11.34 48.27
N ARG A 3 -9.99 -10.37 48.03
CA ARG A 3 -11.26 -9.93 48.64
C ARG A 3 -11.86 -8.83 47.74
N VAL A 4 -13.15 -8.91 47.58
CA VAL A 4 -14.15 -7.98 47.06
C VAL A 4 -14.20 -6.67 47.87
N GLN A 5 -14.43 -5.50 47.25
CA GLN A 5 -15.26 -4.39 47.76
C GLN A 5 -15.46 -3.37 46.65
N ARG A 6 -16.62 -3.11 46.15
CA ARG A 6 -17.87 -2.43 46.54
C ARG A 6 -17.82 -0.91 46.68
N LYS A 7 -18.64 -0.26 45.85
CA LYS A 7 -19.56 0.87 46.08
C LYS A 7 -19.03 2.28 46.30
N GLY A 8 -19.52 3.21 45.48
CA GLY A 8 -19.63 4.59 45.78
C GLY A 8 -20.65 5.28 44.85
N LYS A 9 -21.88 5.48 45.41
CA LYS A 9 -23.04 6.14 44.80
C LYS A 9 -23.07 7.55 45.38
N GLY A 10 -23.01 8.59 44.52
CA GLY A 10 -23.13 9.97 44.96
C GLY A 10 -24.22 10.70 44.16
N LYS A 11 -25.36 10.90 44.81
CA LYS A 11 -26.47 11.78 44.41
C LYS A 11 -26.21 13.19 45.01
N GLY A 12 -26.28 14.21 44.17
CA GLY A 12 -26.33 15.60 44.60
C GLY A 12 -27.38 16.36 43.82
N LYS A 13 -28.51 16.63 44.49
CA LYS A 13 -29.53 17.59 44.12
C LYS A 13 -29.10 19.00 44.58
N GLY A 14 -29.32 20.02 43.76
CA GLY A 14 -29.28 21.42 44.16
C GLY A 14 -30.11 22.29 43.23
N ALA A 15 -31.25 22.71 43.69
CA ALA A 15 -32.18 23.64 43.08
C ALA A 15 -31.92 25.07 43.56
N ALA A 16 -32.14 26.08 42.70
CA ALA A 16 -32.76 27.39 42.95
C ALA A 16 -32.61 28.29 41.71
N LYS A 17 -33.71 28.64 41.08
CA LYS A 17 -34.52 29.84 41.16
C LYS A 17 -33.88 31.12 40.58
N GLY A 18 -34.45 31.56 39.43
CA GLY A 18 -35.12 32.83 39.24
C GLY A 18 -34.31 33.82 38.41
N THR A 19 -34.81 34.30 37.29
CA THR A 19 -35.68 35.45 37.17
C THR A 19 -36.04 35.74 35.72
N LEU A 20 -37.23 36.27 35.54
CA LEU A 20 -37.95 36.71 34.34
C LEU A 20 -37.24 37.85 33.59
N GLY A 21 -37.29 37.81 32.24
CA GLY A 21 -36.93 38.92 31.36
C GLY A 21 -37.38 38.68 29.93
N ALA A 22 -38.59 39.07 29.64
CA ALA A 22 -39.32 39.53 28.46
C ALA A 22 -38.69 39.40 27.05
N ALA A 23 -39.46 38.71 26.19
CA ALA A 23 -39.89 39.06 24.83
C ALA A 23 -38.88 39.64 23.83
N ASN A 24 -38.57 38.90 22.79
CA ASN A 24 -38.75 39.42 21.43
C ASN A 24 -39.13 38.29 20.47
N GLN A 25 -40.23 38.53 19.75
CA GLN A 25 -40.77 37.75 18.65
C GLN A 25 -39.87 37.95 17.44
N GLY A 26 -39.51 36.89 16.80
CA GLY A 26 -38.84 36.87 15.50
C GLY A 26 -38.84 35.44 15.03
N GLY A 27 -39.99 35.02 14.49
CA GLY A 27 -40.09 33.72 13.79
C GLY A 27 -39.22 33.76 12.55
N ASP A 28 -38.29 32.90 12.48
CA ASP A 28 -37.83 32.32 11.22
C ASP A 28 -37.73 30.81 11.40
N SER A 29 -38.82 30.14 11.12
CA SER A 29 -38.90 28.73 10.91
C SER A 29 -38.25 28.45 9.57
N SER A 30 -36.94 28.51 9.52
CA SER A 30 -36.22 27.76 8.50
C SER A 30 -36.32 26.30 8.91
N ASP A 31 -37.47 25.70 8.53
CA ASP A 31 -37.56 24.26 8.39
C ASP A 31 -36.30 23.83 7.62
N GLY A 32 -35.34 23.26 8.37
CA GLY A 32 -34.19 22.58 7.82
C GLY A 32 -34.71 21.45 6.95
N VAL A 33 -34.96 21.77 5.68
CA VAL A 33 -35.09 20.77 4.62
C VAL A 33 -33.83 19.93 4.78
N PRO A 34 -33.92 18.62 5.09
CA PRO A 34 -32.74 17.80 5.06
C PRO A 34 -32.15 17.96 3.66
N GLU A 35 -30.91 18.43 3.55
CA GLU A 35 -30.18 18.49 2.28
C GLU A 35 -30.26 17.10 1.65
N ALA A 36 -31.30 16.96 0.84
CA ALA A 36 -31.62 15.76 0.12
C ALA A 36 -30.51 15.55 -0.91
N SER A 37 -29.78 14.50 -0.69
CA SER A 37 -29.00 13.80 -1.70
C SER A 37 -27.84 14.60 -2.31
N ALA A 38 -26.75 14.71 -1.56
CA ALA A 38 -25.47 14.67 -2.23
C ALA A 38 -25.48 13.39 -3.08
N GLY A 39 -25.48 13.55 -4.40
CA GLY A 39 -25.46 12.42 -5.32
C GLY A 39 -24.29 11.47 -5.03
N PRO A 40 -24.21 10.31 -5.68
CA PRO A 40 -23.13 9.35 -5.44
C PRO A 40 -21.77 10.03 -5.51
N ASP A 41 -20.91 9.80 -4.53
CA ASP A 41 -19.55 10.34 -4.50
C ASP A 41 -18.68 9.61 -5.54
N TRP A 42 -18.65 10.15 -6.76
CA TRP A 42 -17.85 9.62 -7.86
C TRP A 42 -16.35 9.90 -7.66
N GLY A 43 -16.01 11.00 -7.00
CA GLY A 43 -14.62 11.31 -6.65
C GLY A 43 -14.06 10.25 -5.70
N GLY A 44 -14.79 9.97 -4.62
CA GLY A 44 -14.42 8.94 -3.67
C GLY A 44 -14.35 7.53 -4.28
N LEU A 45 -15.24 7.19 -5.24
CA LEU A 45 -15.12 5.93 -5.98
C LEU A 45 -13.82 5.88 -6.79
N GLY A 46 -13.54 6.91 -7.60
CA GLY A 46 -12.33 6.97 -8.42
C GLY A 46 -11.06 6.88 -7.60
N ASP A 47 -11.01 7.61 -6.48
CA ASP A 47 -9.89 7.57 -5.54
C ASP A 47 -9.75 6.20 -4.86
N GLY A 48 -10.85 5.57 -4.47
CA GLY A 48 -10.88 4.24 -3.89
C GLY A 48 -10.39 3.16 -4.86
N LEU A 49 -10.86 3.20 -6.11
CA LEU A 49 -10.40 2.29 -7.17
C LEU A 49 -8.93 2.54 -7.52
N GLY A 50 -8.52 3.79 -7.66
CA GLY A 50 -7.13 4.19 -7.88
C GLY A 50 -6.23 3.78 -6.72
N GLY A 51 -6.71 3.92 -5.49
CA GLY A 51 -6.03 3.47 -4.27
C GLY A 51 -5.83 1.95 -4.24
N ALA A 52 -6.84 1.18 -4.63
CA ALA A 52 -6.74 -0.28 -4.72
C ALA A 52 -5.69 -0.71 -5.75
N ARG A 53 -5.65 -0.05 -6.93
CA ARG A 53 -4.66 -0.29 -7.98
C ARG A 53 -3.25 0.07 -7.53
N LYS A 54 -3.05 1.25 -6.93
CA LYS A 54 -1.75 1.69 -6.42
C LYS A 54 -1.22 0.78 -5.30
N ALA A 55 -2.11 0.29 -4.44
CA ALA A 55 -1.74 -0.66 -3.39
C ALA A 55 -1.31 -2.01 -4.00
N LEU A 56 -2.07 -2.54 -4.98
CA LEU A 56 -1.69 -3.75 -5.69
C LEU A 56 -0.33 -3.59 -6.40
N ALA A 57 -0.10 -2.48 -7.09
CA ALA A 57 1.16 -2.22 -7.77
C ALA A 57 2.35 -2.22 -6.79
N ARG A 58 2.17 -1.67 -5.58
CA ARG A 58 3.17 -1.74 -4.50
C ARG A 58 3.39 -3.16 -4.01
N ASP A 59 2.31 -3.89 -3.69
CA ASP A 59 2.39 -5.27 -3.22
C ASP A 59 3.08 -6.17 -4.26
N LEU A 60 2.81 -5.95 -5.57
CA LEU A 60 3.46 -6.68 -6.66
C LEU A 60 4.94 -6.27 -6.85
N ALA A 61 5.28 -5.01 -6.60
CA ALA A 61 6.68 -4.53 -6.66
C ALA A 61 7.54 -5.11 -5.53
N GLU A 62 6.95 -5.37 -4.36
CA GLU A 62 7.64 -6.04 -3.24
C GLU A 62 7.97 -7.50 -3.55
N ILE A 63 7.23 -8.13 -4.47
CA ILE A 63 7.53 -9.50 -4.92
C ILE A 63 8.77 -9.45 -5.80
N ARG A 64 9.90 -9.84 -5.22
CA ARG A 64 11.20 -9.85 -5.90
C ARG A 64 11.20 -10.90 -6.98
N SER A 65 11.30 -10.44 -8.23
CA SER A 65 11.29 -11.34 -9.41
C SER A 65 12.64 -12.00 -9.69
N GLY A 66 13.59 -12.05 -8.74
CA GLY A 66 14.91 -12.64 -8.94
C GLY A 66 15.78 -11.92 -9.99
N ARG A 67 15.26 -10.84 -10.58
CA ARG A 67 16.07 -9.98 -11.45
C ARG A 67 16.99 -9.08 -10.62
N ALA A 68 18.14 -8.78 -11.17
CA ALA A 68 19.07 -7.84 -10.58
C ALA A 68 18.44 -6.44 -10.55
N ALA A 69 18.02 -5.99 -9.37
CA ALA A 69 17.52 -4.65 -9.14
C ALA A 69 18.47 -3.90 -8.19
N PRO A 70 18.84 -2.64 -8.48
CA PRO A 70 19.75 -1.87 -7.61
C PRO A 70 19.21 -1.78 -6.17
N GLY A 71 17.87 -1.68 -6.01
CA GLY A 71 17.19 -1.66 -4.72
C GLY A 71 17.41 -2.89 -3.85
N LEU A 72 17.96 -3.98 -4.38
CA LEU A 72 18.31 -5.18 -3.62
C LEU A 72 19.38 -4.90 -2.56
N LEU A 73 20.30 -3.99 -2.85
CA LEU A 73 21.44 -3.64 -2.02
C LEU A 73 21.27 -2.31 -1.25
N ASP A 74 20.17 -1.57 -1.49
CA ASP A 74 19.95 -0.23 -0.95
C ASP A 74 19.90 -0.16 0.59
N HIS A 75 19.46 -1.24 1.22
CA HIS A 75 19.31 -1.32 2.68
C HIS A 75 20.58 -1.82 3.39
N LEU A 76 21.63 -2.15 2.62
CA LEU A 76 22.87 -2.64 3.22
C LEU A 76 23.66 -1.52 3.86
N GLN A 77 24.17 -1.83 5.05
CA GLN A 77 25.11 -0.97 5.78
C GLN A 77 26.51 -1.54 5.67
N VAL A 78 27.44 -0.72 5.29
CA VAL A 78 28.86 -1.05 5.17
C VAL A 78 29.62 -0.38 6.30
N LEU A 79 30.58 -1.08 6.87
CA LEU A 79 31.51 -0.48 7.84
C LEU A 79 32.64 0.21 7.04
N ALA A 80 32.44 1.48 6.68
CA ALA A 80 33.40 2.30 5.97
C ALA A 80 33.99 3.34 6.94
N TYR A 81 35.30 3.52 6.92
CA TYR A 81 36.00 4.49 7.77
C TYR A 81 35.72 4.36 9.28
N GLY A 82 35.35 3.17 9.74
CA GLY A 82 35.02 2.92 11.15
C GLY A 82 33.57 3.20 11.54
N GLU A 83 32.75 3.71 10.61
CA GLU A 83 31.34 4.02 10.84
C GLU A 83 30.43 3.17 9.93
N ARG A 84 29.19 2.95 10.39
CA ARG A 84 28.17 2.28 9.59
C ARG A 84 27.54 3.28 8.62
N THR A 85 27.88 3.14 7.35
CA THR A 85 27.40 4.00 6.28
C THR A 85 26.52 3.20 5.32
N PRO A 86 25.40 3.74 4.82
CA PRO A 86 24.61 3.06 3.81
C PRO A 86 25.43 2.86 2.53
N LEU A 87 25.24 1.71 1.85
CA LEU A 87 25.99 1.35 0.65
C LEU A 87 26.00 2.46 -0.41
N LYS A 88 24.88 3.16 -0.60
CA LYS A 88 24.76 4.30 -1.53
C LYS A 88 25.72 5.46 -1.25
N GLY A 89 26.21 5.58 -0.03
CA GLY A 89 27.18 6.62 0.34
C GLY A 89 28.62 6.28 -0.05
N VAL A 90 28.95 5.01 -0.25
CA VAL A 90 30.30 4.51 -0.53
C VAL A 90 30.45 3.87 -1.91
N ALA A 91 29.32 3.50 -2.55
CA ALA A 91 29.34 2.83 -3.84
C ALA A 91 28.11 3.19 -4.68
N SER A 92 28.23 3.09 -5.99
CA SER A 92 27.14 3.16 -6.95
C SER A 92 26.77 1.75 -7.40
N VAL A 93 25.47 1.46 -7.43
CA VAL A 93 24.95 0.14 -7.86
C VAL A 93 24.29 0.29 -9.23
N ALA A 94 24.78 -0.46 -10.21
CA ALA A 94 24.24 -0.49 -11.57
C ALA A 94 23.83 -1.92 -11.96
N VAL A 95 22.92 -2.04 -12.91
CA VAL A 95 22.54 -3.32 -13.49
C VAL A 95 23.46 -3.60 -14.67
N ARG A 96 24.31 -4.62 -14.58
CA ARG A 96 25.21 -5.04 -15.65
C ARG A 96 24.56 -6.09 -16.56
N GLY A 97 23.62 -6.85 -16.02
CA GLY A 97 22.91 -7.88 -16.73
C GLY A 97 21.58 -8.27 -16.05
N PRO A 98 20.80 -9.16 -16.65
CA PRO A 98 19.49 -9.54 -16.12
C PRO A 98 19.56 -10.13 -14.70
N ARG A 99 20.69 -10.71 -14.32
CA ARG A 99 20.96 -11.32 -13.01
C ARG A 99 22.29 -10.89 -12.41
N THR A 100 22.86 -9.82 -12.86
CA THR A 100 24.18 -9.37 -12.43
C THR A 100 24.12 -7.92 -12.05
N LEU A 101 24.46 -7.61 -10.81
CA LEU A 101 24.66 -6.24 -10.34
C LEU A 101 26.14 -5.92 -10.39
N GLY A 102 26.48 -4.74 -10.87
CA GLY A 102 27.79 -4.15 -10.74
C GLY A 102 27.76 -3.11 -9.61
N VAL A 103 28.69 -3.21 -8.71
CA VAL A 103 28.87 -2.26 -7.60
C VAL A 103 30.20 -1.57 -7.77
N MET A 104 30.16 -0.31 -8.17
CA MET A 104 31.35 0.52 -8.33
C MET A 104 31.62 1.27 -7.03
N VAL A 105 32.72 0.95 -6.36
CA VAL A 105 33.10 1.55 -5.09
C VAL A 105 33.91 2.82 -5.35
N TYR A 106 33.57 3.92 -4.69
CA TYR A 106 34.24 5.21 -4.89
C TYR A 106 35.69 5.24 -4.36
N ASP A 107 35.98 4.45 -3.31
CA ASP A 107 37.29 4.37 -2.71
C ASP A 107 37.78 2.92 -2.66
N PRO A 108 38.90 2.59 -3.29
CA PRO A 108 39.46 1.23 -3.30
C PRO A 108 39.68 0.62 -1.89
N ALA A 109 39.92 1.46 -0.88
CA ALA A 109 40.07 1.01 0.50
C ALA A 109 38.79 0.36 1.07
N ASN A 110 37.62 0.71 0.54
CA ASN A 110 36.32 0.22 0.99
C ASN A 110 35.81 -1.01 0.20
N VAL A 111 36.51 -1.51 -0.82
CA VAL A 111 36.13 -2.68 -1.62
C VAL A 111 35.90 -3.90 -0.72
N LYS A 112 36.89 -4.25 0.13
CA LYS A 112 36.81 -5.38 1.05
C LYS A 112 35.67 -5.26 2.07
N PRO A 113 35.47 -4.12 2.77
CA PRO A 113 34.28 -3.88 3.61
C PRO A 113 32.96 -4.04 2.88
N VAL A 114 32.83 -3.51 1.65
CA VAL A 114 31.64 -3.64 0.81
C VAL A 114 31.37 -5.10 0.44
N MET A 115 32.37 -5.83 -0.03
CA MET A 115 32.23 -7.25 -0.33
C MET A 115 31.77 -8.05 0.90
N LYS A 116 32.37 -7.81 2.05
CA LYS A 116 32.00 -8.46 3.31
C LYS A 116 30.55 -8.13 3.72
N ALA A 117 30.12 -6.88 3.56
CA ALA A 117 28.75 -6.47 3.84
C ALA A 117 27.75 -7.16 2.91
N ILE A 118 28.04 -7.27 1.61
CA ILE A 118 27.21 -7.97 0.64
C ILE A 118 27.14 -9.47 0.95
N ALA A 119 28.26 -10.11 1.23
CA ALA A 119 28.31 -11.54 1.58
C ALA A 119 27.55 -11.86 2.88
N SER A 120 27.61 -10.96 3.87
CA SER A 120 26.92 -11.12 5.16
C SER A 120 25.47 -10.65 5.17
N SER A 121 24.93 -10.18 4.04
CA SER A 121 23.57 -9.61 3.91
C SER A 121 22.43 -10.61 4.10
N GLY A 122 22.70 -11.91 4.16
CA GLY A 122 21.67 -12.97 4.22
C GLY A 122 20.94 -13.21 2.91
N LEU A 123 21.36 -12.54 1.82
CA LEU A 123 20.75 -12.68 0.49
C LEU A 123 21.36 -13.80 -0.34
N ALA A 124 22.28 -14.59 0.24
CA ALA A 124 23.05 -15.64 -0.45
C ALA A 124 23.76 -15.13 -1.73
N LEU A 125 24.24 -13.90 -1.69
CA LEU A 125 24.97 -13.28 -2.78
C LEU A 125 26.46 -13.58 -2.63
N ASN A 126 27.11 -13.88 -3.76
CA ASN A 126 28.55 -14.14 -3.80
C ASN A 126 29.25 -13.03 -4.60
N PRO A 127 29.67 -11.93 -3.96
CA PRO A 127 30.34 -10.84 -4.64
C PRO A 127 31.71 -11.29 -5.14
N GLN A 128 32.05 -10.91 -6.37
CA GLN A 128 33.35 -11.16 -7.00
C GLN A 128 33.96 -9.82 -7.40
N GLU A 129 35.25 -9.67 -7.14
CA GLU A 129 36.00 -8.50 -7.53
C GLU A 129 36.42 -8.62 -9.00
N ASP A 130 36.05 -7.66 -9.83
CA ASP A 130 36.40 -7.56 -11.24
C ASP A 130 37.02 -6.19 -11.50
N GLY A 131 38.30 -6.06 -11.13
CA GLY A 131 39.04 -4.81 -11.23
C GLY A 131 38.56 -3.75 -10.24
N GLU A 132 37.96 -2.66 -10.75
CA GLU A 132 37.42 -1.58 -9.93
C GLU A 132 35.94 -1.76 -9.57
N GLU A 133 35.32 -2.82 -10.09
CA GLU A 133 33.90 -3.11 -9.91
C GLU A 133 33.71 -4.44 -9.15
N ILE A 134 32.73 -4.50 -8.27
CA ILE A 134 32.31 -5.73 -7.61
C ILE A 134 31.12 -6.28 -8.39
N VAL A 135 31.28 -7.44 -8.98
CA VAL A 135 30.24 -8.16 -9.69
C VAL A 135 29.48 -9.04 -8.71
N VAL A 136 28.16 -8.84 -8.61
CA VAL A 136 27.29 -9.56 -7.69
C VAL A 136 26.27 -10.37 -8.50
N PRO A 137 26.48 -11.69 -8.68
CA PRO A 137 25.50 -12.55 -9.31
C PRO A 137 24.32 -12.79 -8.39
N VAL A 138 23.11 -12.61 -8.92
CA VAL A 138 21.86 -12.91 -8.22
C VAL A 138 21.43 -14.34 -8.58
N PRO A 139 21.29 -15.25 -7.59
CA PRO A 139 20.93 -16.63 -7.85
C PRO A 139 19.50 -16.75 -8.40
N GLU A 140 19.26 -17.79 -9.17
CA GLU A 140 17.91 -18.11 -9.63
C GLU A 140 17.00 -18.55 -8.48
N PRO A 141 15.76 -18.06 -8.43
CA PRO A 141 14.80 -18.59 -7.49
C PRO A 141 14.45 -20.06 -7.84
N THR A 142 14.36 -20.90 -6.83
CA THR A 142 13.93 -22.29 -7.01
C THR A 142 12.49 -22.35 -7.51
N GLN A 143 12.09 -23.48 -8.09
CA GLN A 143 10.70 -23.69 -8.54
C GLN A 143 9.69 -23.51 -7.40
N GLU A 144 10.04 -23.96 -6.18
CA GLU A 144 9.20 -23.77 -5.00
C GLU A 144 9.07 -22.31 -4.62
N ALA A 145 10.18 -21.55 -4.66
CA ALA A 145 10.15 -20.11 -4.41
C ALA A 145 9.31 -19.37 -5.45
N ARG A 146 9.39 -19.72 -6.73
CA ARG A 146 8.53 -19.16 -7.79
C ARG A 146 7.06 -19.46 -7.54
N ALA A 147 6.71 -20.69 -7.20
CA ALA A 147 5.34 -21.09 -6.86
C ALA A 147 4.81 -20.32 -5.64
N ALA A 148 5.66 -20.08 -4.62
CA ALA A 148 5.31 -19.27 -3.47
C ALA A 148 5.06 -17.81 -3.87
N MET A 149 5.90 -17.22 -4.72
CA MET A 149 5.73 -15.85 -5.22
C MET A 149 4.43 -15.68 -6.01
N ILE A 150 4.08 -16.65 -6.88
CA ILE A 150 2.81 -16.65 -7.61
C ILE A 150 1.62 -16.68 -6.65
N LYS A 151 1.68 -17.49 -5.58
CA LYS A 151 0.63 -17.52 -4.55
C LYS A 151 0.49 -16.16 -3.83
N VAL A 152 1.60 -15.52 -3.50
CA VAL A 152 1.59 -14.18 -2.88
C VAL A 152 1.00 -13.15 -3.83
N ALA A 153 1.35 -13.18 -5.12
CA ALA A 153 0.76 -12.30 -6.13
C ALA A 153 -0.76 -12.51 -6.25
N ALA A 154 -1.23 -13.75 -6.27
CA ALA A 154 -2.66 -14.07 -6.29
C ALA A 154 -3.39 -13.57 -5.03
N GLN A 155 -2.78 -13.66 -3.85
CA GLN A 155 -3.34 -13.12 -2.61
C GLN A 155 -3.43 -11.59 -2.62
N ALA A 156 -2.40 -10.90 -3.14
CA ALA A 156 -2.43 -9.45 -3.31
C ALA A 156 -3.55 -9.03 -4.27
N ALA A 157 -3.74 -9.78 -5.35
CA ALA A 157 -4.84 -9.60 -6.29
C ALA A 157 -6.23 -9.72 -5.63
N GLU A 158 -6.44 -10.75 -4.81
CA GLU A 158 -7.72 -10.91 -4.10
C GLU A 158 -7.95 -9.78 -3.10
N LYS A 159 -6.92 -9.31 -2.40
CA LYS A 159 -7.04 -8.13 -1.53
C LYS A 159 -7.49 -6.90 -2.32
N ALA A 160 -6.92 -6.67 -3.51
CA ALA A 160 -7.32 -5.56 -4.37
C ALA A 160 -8.77 -5.71 -4.86
N ARG A 161 -9.19 -6.91 -5.28
CA ARG A 161 -10.57 -7.20 -5.69
C ARG A 161 -11.58 -6.98 -4.56
N VAL A 162 -11.23 -7.36 -3.33
CA VAL A 162 -12.06 -7.11 -2.15
C VAL A 162 -12.25 -5.62 -1.90
N ARG A 163 -11.17 -4.82 -2.01
CA ARG A 163 -11.25 -3.35 -1.90
C ARG A 163 -12.17 -2.76 -2.97
N VAL A 164 -12.02 -3.17 -4.23
CA VAL A 164 -12.89 -2.73 -5.33
C VAL A 164 -14.36 -3.06 -5.05
N ARG A 165 -14.65 -4.27 -4.55
CA ARG A 165 -16.03 -4.66 -4.16
C ARG A 165 -16.57 -3.79 -3.04
N ALA A 166 -15.75 -3.45 -2.05
CA ALA A 166 -16.16 -2.59 -0.95
C ALA A 166 -16.50 -1.17 -1.43
N GLU A 167 -15.68 -0.58 -2.31
CA GLU A 167 -15.96 0.74 -2.88
C GLU A 167 -17.23 0.72 -3.75
N ARG A 168 -17.41 -0.32 -4.57
CA ARG A 168 -18.66 -0.52 -5.31
C ARG A 168 -19.86 -0.53 -4.39
N GLN A 169 -19.82 -1.25 -3.26
CA GLN A 169 -20.93 -1.34 -2.31
C GLN A 169 -21.30 0.03 -1.73
N LYS A 170 -20.30 0.86 -1.40
CA LYS A 170 -20.53 2.22 -0.89
C LYS A 170 -21.31 3.08 -1.90
N VAL A 171 -20.87 3.09 -3.15
CA VAL A 171 -21.52 3.88 -4.20
C VAL A 171 -22.89 3.31 -4.53
N MET A 172 -23.05 1.99 -4.60
CA MET A 172 -24.36 1.37 -4.83
C MET A 172 -25.36 1.65 -3.71
N ALA A 173 -24.91 1.80 -2.47
CA ALA A 173 -25.77 2.22 -1.37
C ALA A 173 -26.27 3.66 -1.57
N ALA A 174 -25.40 4.58 -1.98
CA ALA A 174 -25.75 5.96 -2.29
C ALA A 174 -26.68 6.05 -3.51
N VAL A 175 -26.42 5.27 -4.57
CA VAL A 175 -27.26 5.20 -5.77
C VAL A 175 -28.68 4.71 -5.44
N LYS A 176 -28.82 3.73 -4.53
CA LYS A 176 -30.13 3.23 -4.06
C LYS A 176 -30.94 4.28 -3.31
N ALA A 177 -30.28 5.24 -2.67
CA ALA A 177 -30.95 6.33 -1.97
C ALA A 177 -31.56 7.41 -2.91
N LEU A 178 -31.19 7.40 -4.20
CA LEU A 178 -31.78 8.32 -5.19
C LEU A 178 -33.26 8.04 -5.39
N THR A 179 -34.05 9.10 -5.50
CA THR A 179 -35.51 9.00 -5.63
C THR A 179 -35.91 8.62 -7.07
N SER A 180 -35.22 9.14 -8.07
CA SER A 180 -35.53 8.94 -9.49
C SER A 180 -35.09 7.55 -9.96
N LYS A 181 -35.99 6.79 -10.59
CA LYS A 181 -35.73 5.44 -11.09
C LYS A 181 -34.79 5.43 -12.32
N ASP A 182 -34.92 6.44 -13.16
CA ASP A 182 -34.11 6.53 -14.40
C ASP A 182 -32.69 7.01 -14.10
N GLU A 183 -32.54 7.99 -13.20
CA GLU A 183 -31.23 8.40 -12.68
C GLU A 183 -30.52 7.24 -12.01
N ARG A 184 -31.22 6.47 -11.18
CA ARG A 184 -30.68 5.30 -10.50
C ARG A 184 -30.07 4.31 -11.49
N LYS A 185 -30.80 3.94 -12.54
CA LYS A 185 -30.30 3.05 -13.60
C LYS A 185 -29.10 3.60 -14.34
N LEU A 186 -29.08 4.91 -14.60
CA LEU A 186 -27.95 5.56 -15.26
C LEU A 186 -26.69 5.51 -14.40
N GLN A 187 -26.85 5.83 -13.11
CA GLN A 187 -25.74 5.84 -12.15
C GLN A 187 -25.22 4.43 -11.84
N GLU A 188 -26.11 3.42 -11.80
CA GLU A 188 -25.72 2.01 -11.68
C GLU A 188 -24.81 1.57 -12.84
N LYS A 189 -25.22 1.86 -14.08
CA LYS A 189 -24.42 1.54 -15.26
C LYS A 189 -23.06 2.24 -15.26
N ARG A 190 -23.02 3.50 -14.80
CA ARG A 190 -21.77 4.23 -14.65
C ARG A 190 -20.84 3.58 -13.64
N ALA A 191 -21.36 3.24 -12.45
CA ALA A 191 -20.62 2.56 -11.42
C ALA A 191 -20.06 1.22 -11.90
N GLU A 192 -20.88 0.43 -12.58
CA GLU A 192 -20.46 -0.87 -13.13
C GLU A 192 -19.34 -0.72 -14.16
N LYS A 193 -19.41 0.26 -15.05
CA LYS A 193 -18.38 0.54 -16.05
C LYS A 193 -17.03 0.92 -15.40
N GLU A 194 -17.04 1.80 -14.41
CA GLU A 194 -15.83 2.21 -13.66
C GLU A 194 -15.21 1.01 -12.93
N VAL A 195 -16.03 0.23 -12.25
CA VAL A 195 -15.59 -0.97 -11.53
C VAL A 195 -15.04 -2.03 -12.48
N GLU A 196 -15.70 -2.26 -13.63
CA GLU A 196 -15.24 -3.20 -14.65
C GLU A 196 -13.89 -2.77 -15.23
N GLY A 197 -13.71 -1.47 -15.49
CA GLY A 197 -12.44 -0.90 -15.90
C GLY A 197 -11.32 -1.19 -14.90
N ALA A 198 -11.56 -0.91 -13.63
CA ALA A 198 -10.59 -1.17 -12.56
C ALA A 198 -10.26 -2.67 -12.41
N LEU A 199 -11.24 -3.55 -12.54
CA LEU A 199 -11.01 -5.00 -12.49
C LEU A 199 -10.20 -5.52 -13.69
N LYS A 200 -10.40 -4.95 -14.88
CA LYS A 200 -9.58 -5.26 -16.06
C LYS A 200 -8.12 -4.83 -15.86
N GLU A 201 -7.90 -3.62 -15.36
CA GLU A 201 -6.54 -3.13 -15.07
C GLU A 201 -5.83 -3.98 -14.00
N ILE A 202 -6.54 -4.37 -12.93
CA ILE A 202 -6.03 -5.31 -11.93
C ILE A 202 -5.68 -6.65 -12.59
N GLY A 203 -6.53 -7.15 -13.49
CA GLY A 203 -6.30 -8.38 -14.23
C GLY A 203 -5.02 -8.33 -15.09
N THR A 204 -4.80 -7.23 -15.83
CA THR A 204 -3.61 -7.06 -16.66
C THR A 204 -2.33 -7.02 -15.82
N LEU A 205 -2.32 -6.23 -14.73
CA LEU A 205 -1.15 -6.15 -13.84
C LEU A 205 -0.76 -7.51 -13.26
N ILE A 206 -1.74 -8.34 -12.92
CA ILE A 206 -1.49 -9.69 -12.40
C ILE A 206 -0.93 -10.60 -13.49
N GLN A 207 -1.55 -10.59 -14.68
CA GLN A 207 -1.09 -11.42 -15.80
C GLN A 207 0.34 -11.08 -16.22
N GLU A 208 0.67 -9.78 -16.28
CA GLU A 208 2.02 -9.32 -16.58
C GLU A 208 3.01 -9.82 -15.52
N LYS A 209 2.65 -9.72 -14.23
CA LYS A 209 3.52 -10.20 -13.16
C LYS A 209 3.65 -11.72 -13.13
N GLU A 210 2.57 -12.46 -13.36
CA GLU A 210 2.63 -13.92 -13.46
C GLU A 210 3.49 -14.38 -14.66
N LYS A 211 3.41 -13.67 -15.79
CA LYS A 211 4.25 -13.92 -16.94
C LYS A 211 5.71 -13.67 -16.61
N GLU A 212 6.01 -12.54 -15.99
CA GLU A 212 7.36 -12.21 -15.52
C GLU A 212 7.93 -13.28 -14.57
N LEU A 213 7.10 -13.79 -13.63
CA LEU A 213 7.50 -14.83 -12.69
C LEU A 213 7.67 -16.22 -13.31
N LYS A 214 7.01 -16.51 -14.45
CA LYS A 214 7.15 -17.77 -15.19
C LYS A 214 8.34 -17.78 -16.14
N GLU A 215 8.69 -16.61 -16.68
CA GLU A 215 9.81 -16.44 -17.62
C GLU A 215 11.18 -16.37 -16.93
N MET A 216 11.20 -16.40 -15.61
CA MET A 216 12.41 -16.48 -14.78
C MET A 216 12.84 -17.92 -14.56
#